data_fb2b023acadbf99236c4b5b7c09a9ed6
#
_entry.id   fb2b023acadbf99236c4b5b7c09a9ed6
#
_cell.length_a   1.000
_cell.length_b   1.000
_cell.length_c   1.000
_cell.angle_alpha   90.00
_cell.angle_beta   90.00
_cell.angle_gamma   90.00
#
_symmetry.space_group_name_H-M   'P 1'
#
loop_
_entity.id
_entity.type
_entity.pdbx_description
1 polymer ?
#
loop_
_entity_poly.entity_id
_entity_poly.type
_entity_poly.pdbx_seq_one_letter_code
_entity_poly.pdbx_strand_id
1 'polypeptide(L)'
;MLTRRLFLGGLSAAFAAGPRKLFAKEEADFDDNLLVFLSDVHAGAAQTCKWARKKLKESVAEILKMRPLPRNVLVFGDLAHVCGLGADYDASRPQLKLLEDAGIVVTIGMGNHDRRSEFAARWPEAPKKSLVPGRFVHLVETPHVGFLMLDSLQGTDDRAQDDFGPVPGALSDDQQVFLRDFLVQRTKPVILCAHHTVGDLKMCGKPLALVMVKTPCVAGFIHGHNHRWMRAWMRDKKQKTPERAKRELCLPSNGLWGDIGYATCRVSPGKVEVAPTLKDFWLSRPVSPERRPPEWNDILAEGRASGPCTFRL
;
A
#
# COMPACT_ATOMS: atom_id res chain seq x y z
N MET A 1 21.80 -34.14 -81.60
CA MET A 1 22.20 -32.95 -82.29
C MET A 1 22.26 -31.76 -81.28
N LEU A 2 23.46 -31.15 -81.20
CA LEU A 2 23.82 -29.79 -80.73
C LEU A 2 23.25 -29.26 -79.39
N THR A 3 24.00 -29.39 -78.42
CA THR A 3 24.66 -28.42 -77.49
C THR A 3 24.33 -26.94 -77.66
N ARG A 4 23.98 -26.31 -76.52
CA ARG A 4 24.52 -24.99 -76.15
C ARG A 4 24.53 -24.77 -74.65
N ARG A 5 25.71 -24.67 -74.10
CA ARG A 5 26.03 -24.15 -72.78
C ARG A 5 25.81 -22.64 -72.76
N LEU A 6 25.20 -22.10 -71.74
CA LEU A 6 25.33 -20.70 -71.38
C LEU A 6 25.68 -20.58 -69.87
N PHE A 7 26.85 -20.05 -69.66
CA PHE A 7 27.42 -19.61 -68.37
C PHE A 7 26.72 -18.32 -67.96
N LEU A 8 26.15 -18.27 -66.76
CA LEU A 8 25.79 -17.03 -66.09
C LEU A 8 26.37 -17.04 -64.70
N GLY A 9 27.36 -16.16 -64.48
CA GLY A 9 28.01 -15.94 -63.22
C GLY A 9 27.04 -15.32 -62.23
N GLY A 10 26.95 -15.92 -61.05
CA GLY A 10 26.22 -15.36 -59.93
C GLY A 10 27.13 -14.55 -59.05
N LEU A 11 26.89 -13.25 -58.95
CA LEU A 11 27.43 -12.42 -57.89
C LEU A 11 26.84 -12.83 -56.54
N SER A 12 27.66 -13.40 -55.68
CA SER A 12 27.35 -13.63 -54.30
C SER A 12 27.52 -12.30 -53.53
N ALA A 13 26.43 -11.60 -53.23
CA ALA A 13 26.41 -10.51 -52.28
C ALA A 13 26.44 -11.08 -50.87
N ALA A 14 27.59 -11.07 -50.23
CA ALA A 14 27.74 -11.35 -48.82
C ALA A 14 27.12 -10.20 -47.99
N PHE A 15 25.91 -10.40 -47.48
CA PHE A 15 25.38 -9.52 -46.46
C PHE A 15 26.13 -9.80 -45.15
N ALA A 16 27.03 -8.87 -44.77
CA ALA A 16 27.62 -8.83 -43.45
C ALA A 16 26.53 -8.48 -42.44
N ALA A 17 25.95 -9.48 -41.79
CA ALA A 17 25.13 -9.29 -40.60
C ALA A 17 26.02 -8.89 -39.44
N GLY A 18 26.18 -7.58 -39.23
CA GLY A 18 26.80 -7.07 -38.00
C GLY A 18 26.03 -7.57 -36.78
N PRO A 19 26.73 -7.76 -35.65
CA PRO A 19 26.06 -8.24 -34.44
C PRO A 19 25.03 -7.20 -34.00
N ARG A 20 23.75 -7.49 -34.21
CA ARG A 20 22.68 -6.84 -33.48
C ARG A 20 22.87 -7.19 -32.00
N LYS A 21 23.49 -6.27 -31.23
CA LYS A 21 23.38 -6.29 -29.79
C LYS A 21 21.87 -6.23 -29.48
N LEU A 22 21.23 -7.38 -29.26
CA LEU A 22 20.00 -7.47 -28.52
C LEU A 22 20.35 -6.83 -27.17
N PHE A 23 19.84 -5.63 -26.91
CA PHE A 23 19.78 -5.09 -25.56
C PHE A 23 18.88 -6.07 -24.79
N ALA A 24 19.49 -7.00 -24.08
CA ALA A 24 18.82 -7.76 -23.07
C ALA A 24 18.23 -6.71 -22.12
N LYS A 25 16.90 -6.67 -22.01
CA LYS A 25 16.23 -5.85 -21.00
C LYS A 25 16.82 -6.35 -19.68
N GLU A 26 17.60 -5.51 -19.01
CA GLU A 26 18.13 -5.85 -17.68
C GLU A 26 16.92 -6.30 -16.85
N GLU A 27 16.93 -7.56 -16.40
CA GLU A 27 15.90 -8.02 -15.49
C GLU A 27 15.95 -7.14 -14.25
N ALA A 28 14.84 -6.52 -13.92
CA ALA A 28 14.77 -5.65 -12.75
C ALA A 28 15.12 -6.46 -11.50
N ASP A 29 16.13 -5.99 -10.76
CA ASP A 29 16.54 -6.59 -9.49
C ASP A 29 15.51 -6.23 -8.42
N PHE A 30 14.83 -7.25 -7.85
CA PHE A 30 13.81 -7.10 -6.82
C PHE A 30 14.29 -7.65 -5.48
N ASP A 31 13.96 -6.94 -4.40
CA ASP A 31 14.11 -7.44 -3.03
C ASP A 31 12.75 -7.90 -2.49
N ASP A 32 12.59 -9.23 -2.33
CA ASP A 32 11.37 -9.84 -1.79
C ASP A 32 11.10 -9.48 -0.31
N ASN A 33 12.11 -8.93 0.37
CA ASN A 33 12.04 -8.46 1.75
C ASN A 33 11.83 -6.94 1.85
N LEU A 34 11.75 -6.23 0.73
CA LEU A 34 11.51 -4.80 0.67
C LEU A 34 10.09 -4.53 0.15
N LEU A 35 9.31 -3.82 0.96
CA LEU A 35 8.00 -3.32 0.60
C LEU A 35 7.96 -1.80 0.78
N VAL A 36 7.01 -1.15 0.09
CA VAL A 36 6.70 0.26 0.32
C VAL A 36 5.23 0.38 0.68
N PHE A 37 4.93 1.22 1.65
CA PHE A 37 3.59 1.52 2.11
C PHE A 37 3.20 2.96 1.74
N LEU A 38 2.11 3.09 1.02
CA LEU A 38 1.40 4.34 0.75
C LEU A 38 0.09 4.31 1.53
N SER A 39 -0.39 5.45 2.00
CA SER A 39 -1.68 5.57 2.66
C SER A 39 -2.32 6.90 2.35
N ASP A 40 -3.63 6.98 2.42
CA ASP A 40 -4.36 8.25 2.38
C ASP A 40 -3.91 9.13 1.20
N VAL A 41 -4.00 8.56 0.00
CA VAL A 41 -3.47 9.14 -1.24
C VAL A 41 -4.29 10.36 -1.67
N HIS A 42 -5.61 10.29 -1.55
CA HIS A 42 -6.56 11.37 -1.88
C HIS A 42 -6.33 12.02 -3.25
N ALA A 43 -5.89 11.25 -4.23
CA ALA A 43 -5.55 11.74 -5.57
C ALA A 43 -6.80 11.96 -6.42
N GLY A 44 -7.67 12.86 -5.99
CA GLY A 44 -8.92 13.16 -6.69
C GLY A 44 -8.75 13.91 -8.01
N ALA A 45 -9.76 13.84 -8.87
CA ALA A 45 -9.80 14.52 -10.16
C ALA A 45 -9.90 16.03 -10.04
N ALA A 46 -10.53 16.54 -8.96
CA ALA A 46 -10.73 17.96 -8.75
C ALA A 46 -9.43 18.76 -8.73
N GLN A 47 -9.48 20.02 -9.13
CA GLN A 47 -8.32 20.91 -9.14
C GLN A 47 -7.71 21.09 -7.73
N THR A 48 -8.54 21.04 -6.69
CA THR A 48 -8.13 21.07 -5.29
C THR A 48 -7.20 19.90 -4.92
N CYS A 49 -7.28 18.78 -5.64
CA CYS A 49 -6.44 17.59 -5.43
C CYS A 49 -5.12 17.59 -6.23
N LYS A 50 -4.84 18.69 -6.96
CA LYS A 50 -3.61 18.80 -7.78
C LYS A 50 -2.34 18.48 -6.98
N TRP A 51 -2.31 18.89 -5.72
CA TRP A 51 -1.18 18.64 -4.85
C TRP A 51 -1.04 17.16 -4.47
N ALA A 52 -2.13 16.50 -4.10
CA ALA A 52 -2.10 15.07 -3.79
C ALA A 52 -1.63 14.23 -4.99
N ARG A 53 -2.13 14.55 -6.20
CA ARG A 53 -1.62 13.92 -7.44
C ARG A 53 -0.13 14.15 -7.65
N LYS A 54 0.37 15.37 -7.36
CA LYS A 54 1.81 15.67 -7.42
C LYS A 54 2.60 14.82 -6.43
N LYS A 55 2.11 14.67 -5.17
CA LYS A 55 2.79 13.86 -4.15
C LYS A 55 2.81 12.37 -4.51
N LEU A 56 1.72 11.83 -5.04
CA LEU A 56 1.71 10.46 -5.56
C LEU A 56 2.74 10.28 -6.67
N LYS A 57 2.79 11.19 -7.65
CA LYS A 57 3.78 11.15 -8.72
C LYS A 57 5.21 11.19 -8.21
N GLU A 58 5.51 12.05 -7.24
CA GLU A 58 6.83 12.16 -6.62
C GLU A 58 7.22 10.86 -5.90
N SER A 59 6.30 10.28 -5.12
CA SER A 59 6.54 9.02 -4.41
C SER A 59 6.76 7.86 -5.37
N VAL A 60 5.94 7.73 -6.41
CA VAL A 60 6.10 6.71 -7.44
C VAL A 60 7.46 6.84 -8.15
N ALA A 61 7.85 8.07 -8.50
CA ALA A 61 9.15 8.31 -9.16
C ALA A 61 10.35 7.95 -8.26
N GLU A 62 10.23 8.12 -6.95
CA GLU A 62 11.27 7.72 -6.00
C GLU A 62 11.31 6.20 -5.80
N ILE A 63 10.15 5.55 -5.69
CA ILE A 63 10.06 4.09 -5.59
C ILE A 63 10.71 3.44 -6.81
N LEU A 64 10.45 3.93 -8.00
CA LEU A 64 11.04 3.43 -9.25
C LEU A 64 12.56 3.65 -9.36
N LYS A 65 13.14 4.53 -8.54
CA LYS A 65 14.60 4.74 -8.45
C LYS A 65 15.29 3.84 -7.42
N MET A 66 14.55 3.14 -6.58
CA MET A 66 15.13 2.24 -5.58
C MET A 66 15.94 1.13 -6.28
N ARG A 67 17.03 0.72 -5.66
CA ARG A 67 17.85 -0.41 -6.11
C ARG A 67 18.30 -1.21 -4.89
N PRO A 68 17.89 -2.49 -4.75
CA PRO A 68 16.89 -3.18 -5.59
C PRO A 68 15.48 -2.55 -5.51
N LEU A 69 14.62 -2.89 -6.47
CA LEU A 69 13.21 -2.48 -6.44
C LEU A 69 12.46 -3.22 -5.34
N PRO A 70 11.47 -2.59 -4.69
CA PRO A 70 10.59 -3.32 -3.78
C PRO A 70 9.75 -4.33 -4.56
N ARG A 71 9.57 -5.54 -4.01
CA ARG A 71 8.69 -6.54 -4.63
C ARG A 71 7.23 -6.10 -4.56
N ASN A 72 6.83 -5.43 -3.48
CA ASN A 72 5.44 -5.07 -3.23
C ASN A 72 5.30 -3.60 -2.83
N VAL A 73 4.22 -2.98 -3.29
CA VAL A 73 3.70 -1.70 -2.80
C VAL A 73 2.30 -1.94 -2.26
N LEU A 74 2.06 -1.61 -0.99
CA LEU A 74 0.75 -1.69 -0.35
C LEU A 74 0.18 -0.29 -0.16
N VAL A 75 -1.06 -0.08 -0.60
CA VAL A 75 -1.81 1.16 -0.43
C VAL A 75 -2.89 0.92 0.65
N PHE A 76 -2.83 1.67 1.74
CA PHE A 76 -3.66 1.45 2.93
C PHE A 76 -5.00 2.21 2.88
N GLY A 77 -5.62 2.29 1.72
CA GLY A 77 -6.92 2.93 1.52
C GLY A 77 -6.85 4.44 1.27
N ASP A 78 -8.04 5.03 1.15
CA ASP A 78 -8.27 6.43 0.78
C ASP A 78 -7.49 6.83 -0.49
N LEU A 79 -7.63 5.99 -1.52
CA LEU A 79 -7.09 6.29 -2.83
C LEU A 79 -7.87 7.42 -3.49
N ALA A 80 -9.19 7.42 -3.36
CA ALA A 80 -10.07 8.50 -3.80
C ALA A 80 -10.06 9.69 -2.83
N HIS A 81 -10.54 10.85 -3.31
CA HIS A 81 -10.43 12.08 -2.52
C HIS A 81 -11.45 12.17 -1.37
N VAL A 82 -12.73 12.05 -1.65
CA VAL A 82 -13.78 12.25 -0.62
C VAL A 82 -14.83 11.15 -0.61
N CYS A 83 -15.44 10.86 -1.74
CA CYS A 83 -16.59 9.95 -1.80
C CYS A 83 -16.46 8.84 -2.85
N GLY A 84 -15.25 8.53 -3.26
CA GLY A 84 -14.96 7.41 -4.15
C GLY A 84 -15.50 7.58 -5.55
N LEU A 85 -15.41 8.78 -6.14
CA LEU A 85 -15.82 9.01 -7.51
C LEU A 85 -14.91 8.28 -8.49
N GLY A 86 -15.47 7.72 -9.56
CA GLY A 86 -14.70 7.05 -10.60
C GLY A 86 -13.56 7.89 -11.16
N ALA A 87 -13.79 9.19 -11.36
CA ALA A 87 -12.79 10.13 -11.83
C ALA A 87 -11.57 10.27 -10.89
N ASP A 88 -11.74 10.05 -9.58
CA ASP A 88 -10.62 10.09 -8.62
C ASP A 88 -9.69 8.90 -8.84
N TYR A 89 -10.25 7.71 -9.09
CA TYR A 89 -9.46 6.54 -9.44
C TYR A 89 -8.77 6.69 -10.81
N ASP A 90 -9.47 7.29 -11.79
CA ASP A 90 -8.88 7.60 -13.09
C ASP A 90 -7.70 8.56 -12.98
N ALA A 91 -7.70 9.47 -11.99
CA ALA A 91 -6.61 10.39 -11.73
C ALA A 91 -5.39 9.73 -11.07
N SER A 92 -5.58 8.68 -10.27
CA SER A 92 -4.51 7.97 -9.55
C SER A 92 -3.95 6.77 -10.34
N ARG A 93 -4.78 6.09 -11.12
CA ARG A 93 -4.47 4.87 -11.87
C ARG A 93 -3.18 4.96 -12.72
N PRO A 94 -2.95 6.03 -13.50
CA PRO A 94 -1.75 6.10 -14.33
C PRO A 94 -0.44 6.06 -13.55
N GLN A 95 -0.42 6.62 -12.33
CA GLN A 95 0.78 6.60 -11.50
C GLN A 95 1.03 5.23 -10.89
N LEU A 96 -0.01 4.56 -10.38
CA LEU A 96 0.12 3.21 -9.83
C LEU A 96 0.46 2.19 -10.92
N LYS A 97 -0.06 2.40 -12.14
CA LYS A 97 0.29 1.57 -13.30
C LYS A 97 1.79 1.60 -13.62
N LEU A 98 2.49 2.70 -13.41
CA LEU A 98 3.94 2.75 -13.61
C LEU A 98 4.69 1.77 -12.69
N LEU A 99 4.20 1.54 -11.48
CA LEU A 99 4.75 0.54 -10.56
C LEU A 99 4.49 -0.88 -11.09
N GLU A 100 3.24 -1.14 -11.52
CA GLU A 100 2.83 -2.43 -12.10
C GLU A 100 3.65 -2.73 -13.38
N ASP A 101 3.84 -1.74 -14.25
CA ASP A 101 4.62 -1.87 -15.49
C ASP A 101 6.11 -2.12 -15.24
N ALA A 102 6.62 -1.68 -14.10
CA ALA A 102 7.98 -1.99 -13.63
C ALA A 102 8.09 -3.40 -13.00
N GLY A 103 6.98 -4.14 -12.87
CA GLY A 103 6.95 -5.49 -12.29
C GLY A 103 6.73 -5.52 -10.77
N ILE A 104 6.42 -4.37 -10.15
CA ILE A 104 6.08 -4.28 -8.73
C ILE A 104 4.63 -4.71 -8.52
N VAL A 105 4.37 -5.57 -7.55
CA VAL A 105 3.01 -5.96 -7.18
C VAL A 105 2.37 -4.85 -6.34
N VAL A 106 1.27 -4.27 -6.83
CA VAL A 106 0.51 -3.24 -6.11
C VAL A 106 -0.74 -3.86 -5.50
N THR A 107 -0.87 -3.77 -4.18
CA THR A 107 -2.05 -4.21 -3.43
C THR A 107 -2.72 -3.02 -2.77
N ILE A 108 -4.02 -2.83 -3.01
CA ILE A 108 -4.77 -1.64 -2.56
C ILE A 108 -5.89 -2.10 -1.60
N GLY A 109 -5.87 -1.56 -0.39
CA GLY A 109 -6.95 -1.68 0.59
C GLY A 109 -8.00 -0.58 0.42
N MET A 110 -9.15 -0.74 1.07
CA MET A 110 -10.24 0.23 1.04
C MET A 110 -10.22 1.12 2.28
N GLY A 111 -10.35 2.43 2.08
CA GLY A 111 -10.53 3.42 3.13
C GLY A 111 -11.93 4.03 3.13
N ASN A 112 -12.19 4.97 4.06
CA ASN A 112 -13.53 5.56 4.23
C ASN A 112 -13.91 6.53 3.10
N HIS A 113 -12.96 6.97 2.29
CA HIS A 113 -13.19 7.78 1.10
C HIS A 113 -13.32 6.96 -0.18
N ASP A 114 -13.15 5.64 -0.10
CA ASP A 114 -13.23 4.76 -1.27
C ASP A 114 -14.63 4.21 -1.51
N ARG A 115 -14.89 3.73 -2.73
CA ARG A 115 -16.09 3.04 -3.17
C ARG A 115 -15.71 1.78 -3.94
N ARG A 116 -16.18 0.62 -3.47
CA ARG A 116 -15.78 -0.69 -4.03
C ARG A 116 -16.14 -0.87 -5.49
N SER A 117 -17.36 -0.47 -5.90
CA SER A 117 -17.82 -0.61 -7.28
C SER A 117 -16.98 0.23 -8.24
N GLU A 118 -16.71 1.48 -7.88
CA GLU A 118 -15.92 2.40 -8.69
C GLU A 118 -14.44 1.97 -8.78
N PHE A 119 -13.91 1.46 -7.65
CA PHE A 119 -12.57 0.88 -7.63
C PHE A 119 -12.50 -0.38 -8.51
N ALA A 120 -13.44 -1.33 -8.34
CA ALA A 120 -13.46 -2.58 -9.10
C ALA A 120 -13.57 -2.34 -10.61
N ALA A 121 -14.28 -1.28 -11.04
CA ALA A 121 -14.38 -0.91 -12.45
C ALA A 121 -13.01 -0.53 -13.06
N ARG A 122 -12.06 -0.01 -12.25
CA ARG A 122 -10.70 0.38 -12.69
C ARG A 122 -9.65 -0.68 -12.42
N TRP A 123 -9.87 -1.55 -11.44
CA TRP A 123 -9.03 -2.70 -11.11
C TRP A 123 -9.85 -4.01 -11.11
N PRO A 124 -10.32 -4.49 -12.30
CA PRO A 124 -11.25 -5.61 -12.39
C PRO A 124 -10.68 -6.94 -11.88
N GLU A 125 -9.36 -7.04 -11.74
CA GLU A 125 -8.69 -8.22 -11.20
C GLU A 125 -8.63 -8.23 -9.66
N ALA A 126 -8.76 -7.08 -9.00
CA ALA A 126 -8.65 -6.99 -7.55
C ALA A 126 -9.75 -7.75 -6.81
N PRO A 127 -11.06 -7.67 -7.19
CA PRO A 127 -12.10 -8.47 -6.55
C PRO A 127 -11.89 -9.97 -6.71
N LYS A 128 -11.35 -10.41 -7.86
CA LYS A 128 -11.10 -11.83 -8.15
C LYS A 128 -10.00 -12.44 -7.28
N LYS A 129 -9.09 -11.61 -6.79
CA LYS A 129 -7.97 -11.99 -5.92
C LYS A 129 -8.30 -11.85 -4.44
N SER A 130 -9.48 -11.34 -4.10
CA SER A 130 -9.87 -11.19 -2.71
C SER A 130 -10.15 -12.53 -2.04
N LEU A 131 -9.71 -12.65 -0.80
CA LEU A 131 -9.93 -13.84 0.04
C LEU A 131 -11.34 -13.90 0.62
N VAL A 132 -12.10 -12.80 0.56
CA VAL A 132 -13.49 -12.74 1.02
C VAL A 132 -14.34 -12.14 -0.10
N PRO A 133 -15.34 -12.86 -0.63
CA PRO A 133 -16.20 -12.35 -1.68
C PRO A 133 -16.88 -11.03 -1.32
N GLY A 134 -16.95 -10.10 -2.27
CA GLY A 134 -17.55 -8.78 -2.05
C GLY A 134 -16.75 -7.82 -1.16
N ARG A 135 -15.53 -8.21 -0.79
CA ARG A 135 -14.58 -7.38 -0.01
C ARG A 135 -13.24 -7.31 -0.72
N PHE A 136 -12.33 -6.46 -0.25
CA PHE A 136 -10.96 -6.36 -0.74
C PHE A 136 -9.97 -6.81 0.33
N VAL A 137 -10.00 -8.12 0.59
CA VAL A 137 -9.12 -8.77 1.57
C VAL A 137 -7.99 -9.48 0.84
N HIS A 138 -6.76 -9.08 1.12
CA HIS A 138 -5.58 -9.59 0.41
C HIS A 138 -4.48 -10.00 1.38
N LEU A 139 -3.82 -11.11 1.09
CA LEU A 139 -2.63 -11.55 1.79
C LEU A 139 -1.40 -11.34 0.90
N VAL A 140 -0.47 -10.52 1.38
CA VAL A 140 0.84 -10.34 0.75
C VAL A 140 1.86 -11.13 1.56
N GLU A 141 2.38 -12.19 0.95
CA GLU A 141 3.39 -13.04 1.59
C GLU A 141 4.80 -12.54 1.31
N THR A 142 5.64 -12.56 2.33
CA THR A 142 7.08 -12.39 2.21
C THR A 142 7.79 -13.63 2.79
N PRO A 143 9.10 -13.80 2.67
CA PRO A 143 9.77 -14.96 3.24
C PRO A 143 9.50 -15.21 4.72
N HIS A 144 9.34 -14.17 5.54
CA HIS A 144 9.30 -14.28 7.00
C HIS A 144 7.96 -13.90 7.65
N VAL A 145 7.12 -13.12 6.98
CA VAL A 145 5.84 -12.63 7.52
C VAL A 145 4.81 -12.44 6.41
N GLY A 146 3.52 -12.62 6.73
CA GLY A 146 2.41 -12.19 5.87
C GLY A 146 1.88 -10.82 6.29
N PHE A 147 1.42 -10.02 5.33
CA PHE A 147 0.65 -8.80 5.56
C PHE A 147 -0.78 -9.06 5.09
N LEU A 148 -1.71 -9.18 6.03
CA LEU A 148 -3.12 -9.40 5.74
C LEU A 148 -3.87 -8.07 5.73
N MET A 149 -4.13 -7.54 4.53
CA MET A 149 -4.93 -6.35 4.31
C MET A 149 -6.41 -6.70 4.45
N LEU A 150 -7.08 -6.12 5.45
CA LEU A 150 -8.50 -6.26 5.72
C LEU A 150 -9.26 -5.09 5.09
N ASP A 151 -10.45 -5.34 4.61
CA ASP A 151 -11.35 -4.31 4.09
C ASP A 151 -12.19 -3.77 5.24
N SER A 152 -11.76 -2.67 5.83
CA SER A 152 -12.42 -2.04 6.97
C SER A 152 -13.46 -0.98 6.60
N LEU A 153 -13.74 -0.78 5.31
CA LEU A 153 -14.81 0.10 4.85
C LEU A 153 -16.16 -0.49 5.23
N GLN A 154 -16.93 0.22 6.05
CA GLN A 154 -18.28 -0.19 6.43
C GLN A 154 -19.30 0.19 5.34
N GLY A 155 -20.36 -0.62 5.25
CA GLY A 155 -21.48 -0.33 4.34
C GLY A 155 -21.29 -0.88 2.93
N THR A 156 -22.30 -0.59 2.14
CA THR A 156 -22.40 -0.90 0.71
C THR A 156 -22.04 0.31 -0.13
N ASP A 157 -22.03 0.15 -1.44
CA ASP A 157 -21.80 1.24 -2.40
C ASP A 157 -23.02 2.16 -2.61
N ASP A 158 -24.10 1.99 -1.82
CA ASP A 158 -25.35 2.77 -1.94
C ASP A 158 -25.24 4.21 -1.41
N ARG A 159 -24.06 4.58 -0.96
CA ARG A 159 -23.76 5.94 -0.54
C ARG A 159 -23.94 6.93 -1.70
N ALA A 160 -24.66 8.01 -1.46
CA ALA A 160 -24.81 9.09 -2.43
C ALA A 160 -23.44 9.69 -2.84
N GLN A 161 -23.31 10.16 -4.07
CA GLN A 161 -22.04 10.72 -4.57
C GLN A 161 -21.62 12.01 -3.86
N ASP A 162 -22.57 12.68 -3.22
CA ASP A 162 -22.39 13.91 -2.44
C ASP A 162 -22.40 13.67 -0.92
N ASP A 163 -22.46 12.40 -0.49
CA ASP A 163 -22.32 12.05 0.93
C ASP A 163 -20.87 12.11 1.39
N PHE A 164 -20.50 13.22 1.99
CA PHE A 164 -19.18 13.48 2.57
C PHE A 164 -19.05 13.04 4.04
N GLY A 165 -20.06 12.39 4.59
CA GLY A 165 -20.06 11.93 5.97
C GLY A 165 -18.93 10.90 6.23
N PRO A 166 -18.40 10.85 7.46
CA PRO A 166 -17.41 9.85 7.82
C PRO A 166 -18.02 8.44 7.74
N VAL A 167 -17.31 7.51 7.17
CA VAL A 167 -17.67 6.10 7.16
C VAL A 167 -16.88 5.37 8.25
N PRO A 168 -17.55 4.84 9.29
CA PRO A 168 -16.87 4.13 10.36
C PRO A 168 -16.14 2.89 9.87
N GLY A 169 -15.09 2.49 10.58
CA GLY A 169 -14.39 1.24 10.33
C GLY A 169 -15.16 0.05 10.92
N ALA A 170 -15.33 -0.99 10.12
CA ALA A 170 -15.88 -2.26 10.60
C ALA A 170 -15.41 -3.44 9.73
N LEU A 171 -15.37 -4.63 10.32
CA LEU A 171 -15.23 -5.88 9.60
C LEU A 171 -16.60 -6.51 9.41
N SER A 172 -16.96 -6.89 8.19
CA SER A 172 -18.18 -7.65 7.93
C SER A 172 -18.14 -9.02 8.61
N ASP A 173 -19.29 -9.63 8.84
CA ASP A 173 -19.36 -10.94 9.50
C ASP A 173 -18.55 -12.00 8.74
N ASP A 174 -18.62 -12.01 7.42
CA ASP A 174 -17.83 -12.93 6.58
C ASP A 174 -16.32 -12.72 6.77
N GLN A 175 -15.86 -11.47 6.87
CA GLN A 175 -14.46 -11.20 7.18
C GLN A 175 -14.08 -11.64 8.60
N GLN A 176 -14.97 -11.48 9.58
CA GLN A 176 -14.71 -11.93 10.95
C GLN A 176 -14.58 -13.46 11.01
N VAL A 177 -15.44 -14.18 10.28
CA VAL A 177 -15.35 -15.65 10.14
C VAL A 177 -14.05 -16.04 9.46
N PHE A 178 -13.77 -15.45 8.30
CA PHE A 178 -12.51 -15.68 7.57
C PHE A 178 -11.28 -15.41 8.46
N LEU A 179 -11.23 -14.27 9.12
CA LEU A 179 -10.09 -13.88 9.96
C LEU A 179 -9.89 -14.86 11.12
N ARG A 180 -10.96 -15.30 11.77
CA ARG A 180 -10.89 -16.31 12.83
C ARG A 180 -10.25 -17.59 12.31
N ASP A 181 -10.77 -18.11 11.22
CA ASP A 181 -10.34 -19.39 10.67
C ASP A 181 -8.91 -19.31 10.10
N PHE A 182 -8.58 -18.19 9.48
CA PHE A 182 -7.21 -17.88 9.04
C PHE A 182 -6.21 -17.87 10.22
N LEU A 183 -6.53 -17.17 11.31
CA LEU A 183 -5.65 -17.04 12.46
C LEU A 183 -5.46 -18.35 13.22
N VAL A 184 -6.48 -19.22 13.27
CA VAL A 184 -6.38 -20.56 13.89
C VAL A 184 -5.44 -21.46 13.11
N GLN A 185 -5.43 -21.38 11.80
CA GLN A 185 -4.60 -22.23 10.93
C GLN A 185 -3.20 -21.65 10.67
N ARG A 186 -2.99 -20.38 11.02
CA ARG A 186 -1.77 -19.65 10.67
C ARG A 186 -0.62 -19.97 11.61
N THR A 187 0.47 -20.54 11.09
CA THR A 187 1.72 -20.80 11.81
C THR A 187 2.78 -19.72 11.57
N LYS A 188 2.86 -19.21 10.33
CA LYS A 188 3.78 -18.13 9.97
C LYS A 188 3.29 -16.80 10.55
N PRO A 189 4.18 -15.93 11.08
CA PRO A 189 3.78 -14.62 11.59
C PRO A 189 2.99 -13.81 10.59
N VAL A 190 2.04 -13.00 11.08
CA VAL A 190 1.22 -12.10 10.26
C VAL A 190 1.10 -10.74 10.93
N ILE A 191 1.21 -9.69 10.14
CA ILE A 191 0.81 -8.33 10.51
C ILE A 191 -0.57 -8.07 9.89
N LEU A 192 -1.55 -7.72 10.72
CA LEU A 192 -2.85 -7.30 10.23
C LEU A 192 -2.77 -5.85 9.76
N CYS A 193 -3.39 -5.58 8.64
CA CYS A 193 -3.40 -4.28 7.98
C CYS A 193 -4.85 -3.88 7.71
N ALA A 194 -5.20 -2.62 7.92
CA ALA A 194 -6.47 -2.05 7.51
C ALA A 194 -6.30 -0.54 7.28
N HIS A 195 -7.33 0.13 6.78
CA HIS A 195 -7.30 1.59 6.73
C HIS A 195 -7.63 2.21 8.09
N HIS A 196 -8.74 1.80 8.72
CA HIS A 196 -9.16 2.33 10.02
C HIS A 196 -8.29 1.82 11.17
N THR A 197 -8.33 2.56 12.29
CA THR A 197 -7.54 2.21 13.48
C THR A 197 -7.98 0.87 14.09
N VAL A 198 -7.11 0.23 14.83
CA VAL A 198 -7.48 -1.00 15.54
C VAL A 198 -8.59 -0.77 16.56
N GLY A 199 -8.72 0.46 17.08
CA GLY A 199 -9.76 0.86 18.03
C GLY A 199 -11.18 0.85 17.46
N ASP A 200 -11.31 1.08 16.15
CA ASP A 200 -12.60 1.08 15.45
C ASP A 200 -13.09 -0.34 15.16
N LEU A 201 -12.19 -1.33 15.16
CA LEU A 201 -12.47 -2.66 14.67
C LEU A 201 -12.83 -3.64 15.79
N LYS A 202 -13.81 -4.50 15.48
CA LYS A 202 -14.25 -5.59 16.36
C LYS A 202 -14.19 -6.91 15.61
N MET A 203 -14.02 -7.98 16.37
CA MET A 203 -14.09 -9.35 15.89
C MET A 203 -14.91 -10.17 16.89
N CYS A 204 -16.04 -10.74 16.44
CA CYS A 204 -16.98 -11.50 17.28
C CYS A 204 -17.39 -10.73 18.55
N GLY A 205 -17.75 -9.45 18.39
CA GLY A 205 -18.19 -8.56 19.49
C GLY A 205 -17.06 -8.07 20.43
N LYS A 206 -15.81 -8.50 20.22
CA LYS A 206 -14.65 -8.07 21.03
C LYS A 206 -13.81 -7.05 20.27
N PRO A 207 -13.17 -6.08 20.94
CA PRO A 207 -12.18 -5.21 20.32
C PRO A 207 -11.08 -6.03 19.63
N LEU A 208 -10.77 -5.73 18.37
CA LEU A 208 -9.77 -6.47 17.59
C LEU A 208 -8.40 -6.49 18.29
N ALA A 209 -8.02 -5.38 18.92
CA ALA A 209 -6.77 -5.28 19.69
C ALA A 209 -6.64 -6.37 20.76
N LEU A 210 -7.73 -6.69 21.48
CA LEU A 210 -7.72 -7.76 22.50
C LEU A 210 -7.59 -9.15 21.89
N VAL A 211 -8.17 -9.38 20.73
CA VAL A 211 -8.02 -10.64 20.00
C VAL A 211 -6.57 -10.81 19.56
N MET A 212 -6.00 -9.76 18.98
CA MET A 212 -4.62 -9.77 18.45
C MET A 212 -3.58 -10.04 19.54
N VAL A 213 -3.69 -9.36 20.69
CA VAL A 213 -2.76 -9.56 21.82
C VAL A 213 -2.73 -11.01 22.29
N LYS A 214 -3.87 -11.72 22.18
CA LYS A 214 -4.02 -13.12 22.59
C LYS A 214 -3.65 -14.13 21.49
N THR A 215 -3.41 -13.68 20.26
CA THR A 215 -3.13 -14.53 19.10
C THR A 215 -1.62 -14.54 18.80
N PRO A 216 -0.91 -15.64 19.07
CA PRO A 216 0.56 -15.67 18.98
C PRO A 216 1.11 -15.32 17.59
N CYS A 217 0.48 -15.81 16.52
CA CYS A 217 0.95 -15.55 15.15
C CYS A 217 0.78 -14.09 14.70
N VAL A 218 -0.02 -13.27 15.38
CA VAL A 218 -0.16 -11.86 15.03
C VAL A 218 1.00 -11.06 15.60
N ALA A 219 1.81 -10.45 14.74
CA ALA A 219 2.98 -9.64 15.15
C ALA A 219 2.61 -8.18 15.44
N GLY A 220 1.55 -7.63 14.84
CA GLY A 220 1.12 -6.26 15.03
C GLY A 220 0.03 -5.79 14.07
N PHE A 221 -0.23 -4.49 14.08
CA PHE A 221 -1.23 -3.83 13.25
C PHE A 221 -0.67 -2.60 12.56
N ILE A 222 -0.99 -2.41 11.28
CA ILE A 222 -0.62 -1.22 10.51
C ILE A 222 -1.88 -0.64 9.88
N HIS A 223 -2.03 0.68 9.97
CA HIS A 223 -3.19 1.38 9.44
C HIS A 223 -2.85 2.77 8.89
N GLY A 224 -3.77 3.38 8.16
CA GLY A 224 -3.77 4.77 7.71
C GLY A 224 -4.71 5.66 8.52
N HIS A 225 -5.60 6.37 7.85
CA HIS A 225 -6.74 7.13 8.35
C HIS A 225 -6.41 8.38 9.17
N ASN A 226 -5.46 8.32 10.09
CA ASN A 226 -5.12 9.45 10.95
C ASN A 226 -4.05 10.37 10.35
N HIS A 227 -3.50 10.03 9.19
CA HIS A 227 -2.52 10.83 8.44
C HIS A 227 -1.28 11.22 9.26
N ARG A 228 -0.81 10.35 10.15
CA ARG A 228 0.33 10.66 11.03
C ARG A 228 1.25 9.47 11.19
N TRP A 229 2.53 9.72 11.21
CA TRP A 229 3.50 8.73 11.64
C TRP A 229 3.42 8.58 13.16
N MET A 230 2.69 7.58 13.62
CA MET A 230 2.44 7.37 15.04
C MET A 230 2.57 5.88 15.41
N ARG A 231 3.22 5.63 16.53
CA ARG A 231 3.45 4.28 17.06
C ARG A 231 2.77 4.13 18.41
N ALA A 232 2.03 3.06 18.58
CA ALA A 232 1.36 2.73 19.82
C ALA A 232 1.64 1.28 20.25
N TRP A 233 1.23 0.95 21.47
CA TRP A 233 1.24 -0.40 21.97
C TRP A 233 -0.17 -0.84 22.31
N MET A 234 -0.60 -1.93 21.69
CA MET A 234 -1.79 -2.65 22.10
C MET A 234 -1.47 -3.55 23.29
N ARG A 235 -2.20 -3.38 24.38
CA ARG A 235 -2.00 -4.15 25.62
C ARG A 235 -3.33 -4.65 26.15
N ASP A 236 -3.34 -5.85 26.68
CA ASP A 236 -4.43 -6.26 27.58
C ASP A 236 -4.18 -5.61 28.95
N LYS A 237 -5.06 -4.69 29.36
CA LYS A 237 -4.93 -3.96 30.64
C LYS A 237 -4.85 -4.90 31.87
N LYS A 238 -5.32 -6.15 31.71
CA LYS A 238 -5.25 -7.19 32.75
C LYS A 238 -3.89 -7.93 32.76
N GLN A 239 -3.04 -7.76 31.75
CA GLN A 239 -1.75 -8.42 31.67
C GLN A 239 -0.66 -7.51 32.24
N LYS A 240 0.00 -8.00 33.29
CA LYS A 240 1.14 -7.31 33.95
C LYS A 240 2.46 -7.41 33.16
N THR A 241 2.53 -8.26 32.12
CA THR A 241 3.76 -8.54 31.39
C THR A 241 3.80 -7.79 30.05
N PRO A 242 4.83 -6.96 29.80
CA PRO A 242 4.99 -6.24 28.52
C PRO A 242 5.27 -7.17 27.34
N GLU A 243 5.62 -8.43 27.58
CA GLU A 243 6.07 -9.40 26.57
C GLU A 243 5.00 -9.76 25.53
N ARG A 244 3.73 -9.56 25.83
CA ARG A 244 2.60 -9.81 24.91
C ARG A 244 2.05 -8.56 24.25
N ALA A 245 2.61 -7.39 24.53
CA ALA A 245 2.20 -6.17 23.86
C ALA A 245 2.53 -6.27 22.37
N LYS A 246 1.56 -5.88 21.52
CA LYS A 246 1.73 -5.82 20.06
C LYS A 246 1.88 -4.36 19.62
N ARG A 247 2.66 -4.13 18.57
CA ARG A 247 2.78 -2.79 17.98
C ARG A 247 1.58 -2.45 17.13
N GLU A 248 1.15 -1.19 17.24
CA GLU A 248 0.28 -0.51 16.29
C GLU A 248 1.08 0.61 15.63
N LEU A 249 0.95 0.73 14.32
CA LEU A 249 1.59 1.75 13.51
C LEU A 249 0.56 2.44 12.63
N CYS A 250 0.45 3.76 12.79
CA CYS A 250 -0.25 4.62 11.85
C CYS A 250 0.74 5.14 10.81
N LEU A 251 0.36 5.08 9.54
CA LEU A 251 1.15 5.55 8.41
C LEU A 251 0.90 7.04 8.12
N PRO A 252 1.89 7.73 7.55
CA PRO A 252 1.70 9.08 7.04
C PRO A 252 0.78 9.04 5.82
N SER A 253 0.10 10.13 5.55
CA SER A 253 -0.64 10.34 4.31
C SER A 253 0.33 10.51 3.13
N ASN A 254 0.01 9.96 1.98
CA ASN A 254 0.76 10.28 0.77
C ASN A 254 0.28 11.58 0.09
N GLY A 255 -0.99 11.94 0.28
CA GLY A 255 -1.65 13.01 -0.48
C GLY A 255 -1.94 14.28 0.29
N LEU A 256 -2.82 14.22 1.27
CA LEU A 256 -3.39 15.40 1.95
C LEU A 256 -3.41 15.19 3.46
N TRP A 257 -3.33 16.29 4.19
CA TRP A 257 -3.43 16.41 5.65
C TRP A 257 -2.38 15.61 6.44
N GLY A 258 -2.00 16.12 7.59
CA GLY A 258 -1.06 15.47 8.51
C GLY A 258 0.37 15.35 7.99
N ASP A 259 1.04 14.30 8.38
CA ASP A 259 2.38 13.98 7.91
C ASP A 259 2.30 13.47 6.47
N ILE A 260 3.07 14.08 5.56
CA ILE A 260 3.05 13.74 4.14
C ILE A 260 4.31 12.96 3.77
N GLY A 261 4.10 11.76 3.22
CA GLY A 261 5.19 10.91 2.78
C GLY A 261 4.76 9.50 2.45
N TYR A 262 5.68 8.58 2.66
CA TYR A 262 5.45 7.14 2.55
C TYR A 262 6.35 6.41 3.55
N ALA A 263 6.21 5.09 3.66
CA ALA A 263 7.10 4.30 4.49
C ALA A 263 7.73 3.16 3.69
N THR A 264 9.00 2.85 4.00
CA THR A 264 9.67 1.64 3.55
C THR A 264 9.57 0.58 4.62
N CYS A 265 9.32 -0.66 4.23
CA CYS A 265 9.22 -1.80 5.12
C CYS A 265 10.27 -2.83 4.73
N ARG A 266 11.15 -3.17 5.66
CA ARG A 266 12.15 -4.21 5.50
C ARG A 266 11.85 -5.40 6.41
N VAL A 267 11.73 -6.55 5.78
CA VAL A 267 11.49 -7.82 6.46
C VAL A 267 12.80 -8.56 6.66
N SER A 268 12.98 -9.19 7.81
CA SER A 268 14.13 -10.05 8.11
C SER A 268 13.72 -11.15 9.09
N PRO A 269 14.53 -12.21 9.27
CA PRO A 269 14.24 -13.21 10.27
C PRO A 269 13.99 -12.57 11.64
N GLY A 270 12.83 -12.87 12.25
CA GLY A 270 12.46 -12.43 13.60
C GLY A 270 12.00 -10.98 13.73
N LYS A 271 12.08 -10.16 12.67
CA LYS A 271 11.61 -8.76 12.75
C LYS A 271 11.13 -8.15 11.43
N VAL A 272 10.23 -7.19 11.54
CA VAL A 272 9.87 -6.25 10.47
C VAL A 272 10.18 -4.84 10.95
N GLU A 273 10.85 -4.07 10.11
CA GLU A 273 11.20 -2.69 10.38
C GLU A 273 10.54 -1.77 9.34
N VAL A 274 9.74 -0.82 9.81
CA VAL A 274 9.05 0.17 8.96
C VAL A 274 9.62 1.54 9.28
N ALA A 275 10.14 2.23 8.27
CA ALA A 275 10.75 3.55 8.40
C ALA A 275 10.01 4.57 7.53
N PRO A 276 9.66 5.74 8.07
CA PRO A 276 8.97 6.78 7.32
C PRO A 276 9.94 7.57 6.44
N THR A 277 9.46 8.00 5.28
CA THR A 277 10.07 9.03 4.45
C THR A 277 9.12 10.23 4.43
N LEU A 278 9.25 11.09 5.44
CA LEU A 278 8.42 12.29 5.57
C LEU A 278 8.99 13.41 4.72
N LYS A 279 8.12 14.07 3.97
CA LYS A 279 8.46 15.13 3.00
C LYS A 279 7.84 16.46 3.36
N ASP A 280 6.67 16.44 3.96
CA ASP A 280 5.88 17.62 4.25
C ASP A 280 4.90 17.38 5.41
N PHE A 281 4.23 18.44 5.83
CA PHE A 281 3.15 18.35 6.81
C PHE A 281 2.04 19.34 6.44
N TRP A 282 0.77 18.90 6.58
CA TRP A 282 -0.38 19.74 6.27
C TRP A 282 -1.41 19.71 7.39
N LEU A 283 -1.86 20.87 7.83
CA LEU A 283 -3.03 20.98 8.69
C LEU A 283 -4.30 20.82 7.84
N SER A 284 -4.91 21.83 7.35
CA SER A 284 -6.16 21.74 6.58
C SER A 284 -6.04 22.32 5.16
N ARG A 285 -4.92 22.96 4.89
CA ARG A 285 -4.58 23.56 3.59
C ARG A 285 -3.08 23.51 3.36
N PRO A 286 -2.61 23.41 2.11
CA PRO A 286 -1.20 23.59 1.83
C PRO A 286 -0.78 24.98 2.31
N VAL A 287 0.17 24.99 3.22
CA VAL A 287 0.77 26.24 3.70
C VAL A 287 2.15 26.34 3.07
N SER A 288 2.43 27.47 2.42
CA SER A 288 3.76 27.67 1.84
C SER A 288 4.82 27.60 2.96
N PRO A 289 6.06 27.16 2.64
CA PRO A 289 7.12 27.03 3.64
C PRO A 289 7.29 28.27 4.52
N GLU A 290 7.10 29.46 3.94
CA GLU A 290 7.24 30.75 4.64
C GLU A 290 6.11 31.04 5.64
N ARG A 291 4.98 30.32 5.52
CA ARG A 291 3.80 30.46 6.38
C ARG A 291 3.62 29.30 7.34
N ARG A 292 4.59 28.38 7.40
CA ARG A 292 4.54 27.25 8.34
C ARG A 292 4.75 27.75 9.75
N PRO A 293 3.89 27.33 10.70
CA PRO A 293 4.16 27.59 12.11
C PRO A 293 5.55 27.05 12.51
N PRO A 294 6.31 27.72 13.39
CA PRO A 294 7.61 27.24 13.83
C PRO A 294 7.60 25.81 14.38
N GLU A 295 6.53 25.42 15.08
CA GLU A 295 6.31 24.09 15.65
C GLU A 295 6.26 22.96 14.60
N TRP A 296 6.11 23.28 13.34
CA TRP A 296 6.13 22.29 12.26
C TRP A 296 7.50 21.67 12.04
N ASN A 297 8.52 22.46 12.19
CA ASN A 297 9.88 21.95 12.12
C ASN A 297 10.14 20.96 13.27
N ASP A 298 9.54 21.23 14.43
CA ASP A 298 9.63 20.36 15.59
C ASP A 298 8.83 19.04 15.34
N ILE A 299 7.61 19.12 14.82
CA ILE A 299 6.80 17.95 14.47
C ILE A 299 7.50 17.08 13.41
N LEU A 300 8.06 17.68 12.37
CA LEU A 300 8.85 16.95 11.37
C LEU A 300 10.12 16.36 11.97
N ALA A 301 10.74 17.06 12.90
CA ALA A 301 11.90 16.58 13.64
C ALA A 301 11.54 15.42 14.58
N GLU A 302 10.41 15.51 15.30
CA GLU A 302 9.87 14.44 16.13
C GLU A 302 9.51 13.20 15.30
N GLY A 303 8.84 13.36 14.16
CA GLY A 303 8.56 12.26 13.23
C GLY A 303 9.83 11.57 12.75
N ARG A 304 10.88 12.34 12.44
CA ARG A 304 12.20 11.82 12.09
C ARG A 304 12.93 11.24 13.30
N ALA A 305 12.85 11.89 14.45
CA ALA A 305 13.48 11.44 15.69
C ALA A 305 12.81 10.18 16.27
N SER A 306 11.53 9.93 15.95
CA SER A 306 10.84 8.72 16.42
C SER A 306 11.43 7.43 15.83
N GLY A 307 12.23 7.51 14.77
CA GLY A 307 12.89 6.39 14.14
C GLY A 307 11.95 5.33 13.54
N PRO A 308 12.47 4.21 13.08
CA PRO A 308 11.66 3.13 12.53
C PRO A 308 10.78 2.46 13.59
N CYS A 309 9.64 1.91 13.14
CA CYS A 309 8.80 1.04 13.95
C CYS A 309 9.22 -0.41 13.74
N THR A 310 9.52 -1.12 14.81
CA THR A 310 9.91 -2.52 14.75
C THR A 310 8.82 -3.43 15.30
N PHE A 311 8.44 -4.44 14.51
CA PHE A 311 7.60 -5.56 14.92
C PHE A 311 8.48 -6.79 15.14
N ARG A 312 8.27 -7.50 16.25
CA ARG A 312 8.91 -8.81 16.52
C ARG A 312 8.01 -9.91 15.94
N LEU A 313 8.60 -10.84 15.23
CA LEU A 313 7.92 -11.98 14.61
C LEU A 313 7.95 -13.21 15.49
#